data_e7b18034b8f1e35f1ca00babf7aff702
#
_entry.id   e7b18034b8f1e35f1ca00babf7aff702
#
_cell.length_a   1.000
_cell.length_b   1.000
_cell.length_c   1.000
_cell.angle_alpha   90.00
_cell.angle_beta   90.00
_cell.angle_gamma   90.00
#
_symmetry.space_group_name_H-M   'P 1'
#
loop_
_entity.id
_entity.type
_entity.pdbx_description
1 polymer ?
#
loop_
_entity_poly.entity_id
_entity_poly.type
_entity_poly.pdbx_seq_one_letter_code
_entity_poly.pdbx_strand_id
1 'polypeptide(L)'
;EFSEPFVDQLLYVDGKLSSDTEVGLADYIGYGETRPRVRDVVTRLNFAKGEQPITMKMAISGTGIEGAMANLRADEHGYRFDQVVQENKQAWAKVLNKFTLEGGSDADKTMFYTSLYRTYIAPFVYQDVDGHYRGMDGKVHQAKPGFTNYSVYSMWDTFRAAHPLKTIIEKERAIDYVHDLLNKYKTGGIMPKWELHSDYTGEMVGYPAVSIIADVIVKYPDAFTPEEIKLALQAANVSANFDLELTKTW
;
A
#
# COMPACT_ATOMS: atom_id res chain seq x y z
N GLU A 1 -4.49 -18.92 -2.10
CA GLU A 1 -4.71 -19.79 -3.29
C GLU A 1 -4.94 -18.90 -4.49
N PHE A 2 -3.97 -18.81 -5.39
CA PHE A 2 -4.23 -18.28 -6.72
C PHE A 2 -4.96 -19.39 -7.51
N SER A 3 -6.22 -19.17 -7.81
CA SER A 3 -6.97 -20.09 -8.66
C SER A 3 -6.51 -19.99 -10.11
N GLU A 4 -6.52 -21.08 -10.85
CA GLU A 4 -6.17 -21.13 -12.29
C GLU A 4 -6.86 -20.04 -13.16
N PRO A 5 -8.09 -19.58 -12.86
CA PRO A 5 -8.73 -18.48 -13.58
C PRO A 5 -7.98 -17.14 -13.56
N PHE A 6 -7.03 -16.95 -12.64
CA PHE A 6 -6.27 -15.70 -12.54
C PHE A 6 -5.36 -15.47 -13.75
N VAL A 7 -4.86 -16.52 -14.36
CA VAL A 7 -3.93 -16.46 -15.49
C VAL A 7 -4.64 -16.07 -16.79
N ASP A 8 -5.81 -16.59 -17.03
CA ASP A 8 -6.53 -16.37 -18.29
C ASP A 8 -7.15 -14.98 -18.43
N GLN A 9 -7.39 -14.29 -17.33
CA GLN A 9 -8.02 -12.96 -17.33
C GLN A 9 -7.02 -11.79 -17.28
N LEU A 10 -5.77 -12.03 -16.88
CA LEU A 10 -4.69 -11.02 -16.93
C LEU A 10 -4.23 -10.70 -18.37
N LEU A 11 -4.70 -11.45 -19.37
CA LEU A 11 -4.24 -11.41 -20.75
C LEU A 11 -5.19 -10.69 -21.70
N TYR A 12 -6.05 -9.80 -21.20
CA TYR A 12 -6.86 -8.99 -22.10
C TYR A 12 -6.01 -7.86 -22.70
N VAL A 13 -5.34 -8.17 -23.81
CA VAL A 13 -4.72 -7.17 -24.69
C VAL A 13 -5.57 -7.08 -25.94
N ASP A 14 -5.91 -5.86 -26.34
CA ASP A 14 -6.76 -5.56 -27.47
C ASP A 14 -6.30 -6.30 -28.74
N GLY A 15 -6.99 -7.38 -29.01
CA GLY A 15 -7.25 -7.88 -30.33
C GLY A 15 -6.28 -8.86 -30.99
N LYS A 16 -5.09 -9.21 -30.50
CA LYS A 16 -4.26 -10.29 -31.10
C LYS A 16 -3.19 -10.82 -30.14
N LEU A 17 -3.56 -11.73 -29.29
CA LEU A 17 -2.61 -12.53 -28.53
C LEU A 17 -2.55 -13.95 -29.12
N SER A 18 -1.37 -14.36 -29.58
CA SER A 18 -0.96 -15.76 -29.51
C SER A 18 -0.28 -15.92 -28.14
N SER A 19 -0.96 -16.45 -27.16
CA SER A 19 -0.40 -16.67 -25.85
C SER A 19 0.21 -18.07 -25.79
N ASP A 20 1.54 -18.14 -25.81
CA ASP A 20 2.23 -19.28 -25.22
C ASP A 20 2.39 -18.95 -23.73
N THR A 21 1.48 -19.40 -22.92
CA THR A 21 1.55 -19.24 -21.47
C THR A 21 2.38 -20.38 -20.90
N GLU A 22 3.63 -20.13 -20.52
CA GLU A 22 4.40 -21.05 -19.71
C GLU A 22 4.08 -20.77 -18.23
N VAL A 23 3.40 -21.71 -17.59
CA VAL A 23 3.21 -21.71 -16.15
C VAL A 23 4.43 -22.38 -15.50
N GLY A 24 5.33 -21.57 -14.99
CA GLY A 24 6.45 -22.07 -14.17
C GLY A 24 5.99 -22.28 -12.73
N LEU A 25 6.21 -23.48 -12.20
CA LEU A 25 6.01 -23.80 -10.79
C LEU A 25 7.36 -23.64 -10.07
N ALA A 26 7.53 -22.58 -9.30
CA ALA A 26 8.63 -22.47 -8.35
C ALA A 26 8.12 -22.80 -6.94
N ASP A 27 8.73 -23.80 -6.31
CA ASP A 27 8.47 -24.10 -4.91
C ASP A 27 9.26 -23.11 -4.05
N TYR A 28 8.60 -22.11 -3.49
CA TYR A 28 9.21 -21.23 -2.49
C TYR A 28 9.10 -21.91 -1.11
N ILE A 29 10.24 -22.35 -0.57
CA ILE A 29 10.33 -22.85 0.79
C ILE A 29 10.58 -21.65 1.71
N GLY A 30 9.53 -21.15 2.36
CA GLY A 30 9.65 -20.19 3.45
C GLY A 30 10.23 -20.86 4.71
N TYR A 31 10.95 -20.08 5.49
CA TYR A 31 11.54 -20.53 6.76
C TYR A 31 10.50 -21.19 7.68
N GLY A 32 10.67 -22.48 7.94
CA GLY A 32 10.21 -23.16 9.15
C GLY A 32 8.76 -23.64 9.24
N GLU A 33 7.85 -23.29 8.33
CA GLU A 33 6.48 -23.82 8.33
C GLU A 33 6.03 -24.19 6.92
N THR A 34 5.20 -25.26 6.84
CA THR A 34 4.53 -25.69 5.61
C THR A 34 3.49 -24.64 5.20
N ARG A 35 3.95 -23.52 4.61
CA ARG A 35 3.04 -22.62 3.91
C ARG A 35 2.55 -23.28 2.63
N PRO A 36 1.30 -23.02 2.20
CA PRO A 36 0.83 -23.52 0.93
C PRO A 36 1.80 -23.07 -0.18
N ARG A 37 2.14 -23.98 -1.08
CA ARG A 37 3.07 -23.71 -2.19
C ARG A 37 2.56 -22.51 -2.98
N VAL A 38 3.37 -21.45 -3.03
CA VAL A 38 3.10 -20.31 -3.89
C VAL A 38 3.50 -20.72 -5.31
N ARG A 39 2.57 -20.63 -6.25
CA ARG A 39 2.86 -20.84 -7.66
C ARG A 39 3.25 -19.51 -8.28
N ASP A 40 4.48 -19.42 -8.76
CA ASP A 40 4.86 -18.31 -9.62
C ASP A 40 4.23 -18.52 -11.00
N VAL A 41 3.52 -17.50 -11.46
CA VAL A 41 2.93 -17.48 -12.78
C VAL A 41 3.76 -16.56 -13.66
N VAL A 42 4.37 -17.11 -14.70
CA VAL A 42 5.10 -16.35 -15.72
C VAL A 42 4.30 -16.31 -17.00
N THR A 43 3.96 -15.13 -17.44
CA THR A 43 3.28 -14.91 -18.72
C THR A 43 4.25 -14.34 -19.74
N ARG A 44 4.43 -15.01 -20.88
CA ARG A 44 5.23 -14.53 -22.00
C ARG A 44 4.31 -14.00 -23.09
N LEU A 45 4.46 -12.72 -23.43
CA LEU A 45 3.75 -12.10 -24.53
C LEU A 45 4.65 -12.07 -25.76
N ASN A 46 4.24 -12.70 -26.85
CA ASN A 46 4.97 -12.71 -28.11
C ASN A 46 4.28 -11.75 -29.10
N PHE A 47 5.04 -10.79 -29.59
CA PHE A 47 4.54 -9.81 -30.55
C PHE A 47 5.20 -10.06 -31.91
N ALA A 48 4.44 -9.86 -33.00
CA ALA A 48 5.02 -9.84 -34.33
C ALA A 48 6.08 -8.73 -34.42
N LYS A 49 7.14 -8.97 -35.21
CA LYS A 49 8.17 -7.96 -35.46
C LYS A 49 7.53 -6.73 -36.10
N GLY A 50 7.68 -5.57 -35.47
CA GLY A 50 7.14 -4.28 -35.92
C GLY A 50 8.07 -3.14 -35.55
N GLU A 51 7.85 -1.96 -36.12
CA GLU A 51 8.62 -0.75 -35.88
C GLU A 51 7.97 0.14 -34.80
N GLN A 52 6.72 -0.14 -34.43
CA GLN A 52 5.98 0.68 -33.49
C GLN A 52 6.22 0.22 -32.04
N PRO A 53 6.33 1.15 -31.08
CA PRO A 53 6.41 0.82 -29.66
C PRO A 53 5.13 0.12 -29.19
N ILE A 54 5.30 -0.84 -28.29
CA ILE A 54 4.18 -1.56 -27.67
C ILE A 54 3.85 -0.88 -26.34
N THR A 55 2.60 -0.45 -26.20
CA THR A 55 2.10 0.11 -24.95
C THR A 55 1.23 -0.94 -24.26
N MET A 56 1.55 -1.22 -23.00
CA MET A 56 0.80 -2.14 -22.16
C MET A 56 0.17 -1.38 -20.98
N LYS A 57 -1.07 -1.73 -20.66
CA LYS A 57 -1.81 -1.23 -19.50
C LYS A 57 -2.09 -2.40 -18.57
N MET A 58 -1.75 -2.24 -17.30
CA MET A 58 -1.96 -3.27 -16.27
C MET A 58 -2.69 -2.67 -15.07
N ALA A 59 -3.48 -3.51 -14.40
CA ALA A 59 -4.05 -3.20 -13.10
C ALA A 59 -3.86 -4.39 -12.16
N ILE A 60 -3.80 -4.09 -10.87
CA ILE A 60 -3.72 -5.07 -9.79
C ILE A 60 -4.83 -4.80 -8.79
N SER A 61 -5.19 -5.81 -8.01
CA SER A 61 -6.14 -5.70 -6.91
C SER A 61 -5.76 -6.66 -5.80
N GLY A 62 -5.97 -6.24 -4.55
CA GLY A 62 -5.89 -7.11 -3.38
C GLY A 62 -7.15 -7.95 -3.15
N THR A 63 -8.24 -7.69 -3.87
CA THR A 63 -9.53 -8.35 -3.66
C THR A 63 -9.80 -9.46 -4.66
N GLY A 64 -9.26 -9.36 -5.87
CA GLY A 64 -9.40 -10.38 -6.91
C GLY A 64 -9.42 -9.80 -8.32
N ILE A 65 -9.70 -10.67 -9.28
CA ILE A 65 -9.68 -10.34 -10.71
C ILE A 65 -10.71 -9.27 -11.06
N GLU A 66 -11.91 -9.35 -10.49
CA GLU A 66 -12.98 -8.40 -10.76
C GLU A 66 -12.60 -6.98 -10.29
N GLY A 67 -11.93 -6.87 -9.13
CA GLY A 67 -11.36 -5.61 -8.65
C GLY A 67 -10.29 -5.07 -9.61
N ALA A 68 -9.36 -5.91 -10.06
CA ALA A 68 -8.34 -5.51 -11.02
C ALA A 68 -8.96 -5.05 -12.36
N MET A 69 -9.99 -5.74 -12.84
CA MET A 69 -10.72 -5.35 -14.05
C MET A 69 -11.49 -4.04 -13.86
N ALA A 70 -12.08 -3.82 -12.68
CA ALA A 70 -12.72 -2.55 -12.36
C ALA A 70 -11.71 -1.40 -12.34
N ASN A 71 -10.54 -1.59 -11.71
CA ASN A 71 -9.44 -0.62 -11.70
C ASN A 71 -8.95 -0.30 -13.12
N LEU A 72 -8.80 -1.33 -13.97
CA LEU A 72 -8.38 -1.15 -15.35
C LEU A 72 -9.38 -0.35 -16.19
N ARG A 73 -10.68 -0.62 -16.01
CA ARG A 73 -11.76 0.08 -16.74
C ARG A 73 -11.97 1.52 -16.25
N ALA A 74 -11.71 1.77 -14.98
CA ALA A 74 -11.84 3.12 -14.41
C ALA A 74 -10.76 4.10 -14.90
N ASP A 75 -9.65 3.60 -15.45
CA ASP A 75 -8.64 4.45 -16.04
C ASP A 75 -9.07 4.91 -17.45
N GLU A 76 -9.43 6.17 -17.57
CA GLU A 76 -9.93 6.81 -18.77
C GLU A 76 -8.85 7.19 -19.80
N HIS A 77 -7.55 6.97 -19.49
CA HIS A 77 -6.44 7.41 -20.36
C HIS A 77 -6.30 6.56 -21.62
N GLY A 78 -6.85 5.34 -21.64
CA GLY A 78 -6.62 4.38 -22.72
C GLY A 78 -5.14 4.06 -22.83
N TYR A 79 -4.56 4.20 -24.04
CA TYR A 79 -3.13 3.98 -24.31
C TYR A 79 -2.36 5.29 -24.58
N ARG A 80 -2.82 6.42 -24.05
CA ARG A 80 -2.21 7.73 -24.23
C ARG A 80 -1.05 7.95 -23.26
N PHE A 81 0.05 7.25 -23.51
CA PHE A 81 1.22 7.22 -22.62
C PHE A 81 1.74 8.61 -22.27
N ASP A 82 1.91 9.48 -23.26
CA ASP A 82 2.45 10.84 -23.03
C ASP A 82 1.53 11.70 -22.16
N GLN A 83 0.21 11.52 -22.26
CA GLN A 83 -0.74 12.19 -21.38
C GLN A 83 -0.57 11.71 -19.94
N VAL A 84 -0.49 10.41 -19.70
CA VAL A 84 -0.24 9.83 -18.36
C VAL A 84 1.06 10.35 -17.77
N VAL A 85 2.12 10.44 -18.57
CA VAL A 85 3.41 11.01 -18.14
C VAL A 85 3.27 12.47 -17.71
N GLN A 86 2.54 13.29 -18.47
CA GLN A 86 2.35 14.69 -18.13
C GLN A 86 1.51 14.88 -16.86
N GLU A 87 0.42 14.15 -16.72
CA GLU A 87 -0.43 14.21 -15.54
C GLU A 87 0.29 13.73 -14.28
N ASN A 88 1.09 12.66 -14.40
CA ASN A 88 1.94 12.18 -13.31
C ASN A 88 2.96 13.24 -12.88
N LYS A 89 3.65 13.89 -13.84
CA LYS A 89 4.57 15.02 -13.54
C LYS A 89 3.86 16.15 -12.82
N GLN A 90 2.65 16.51 -13.24
CA GLN A 90 1.87 17.58 -12.60
C GLN A 90 1.44 17.19 -11.18
N ALA A 91 1.01 15.93 -10.97
CA ALA A 91 0.65 15.43 -9.66
C ALA A 91 1.84 15.48 -8.68
N TRP A 92 3.02 15.03 -9.12
CA TRP A 92 4.23 15.12 -8.31
C TRP A 92 4.69 16.56 -8.07
N ALA A 93 4.62 17.43 -9.09
CA ALA A 93 4.95 18.84 -8.93
C ALA A 93 4.04 19.51 -7.88
N LYS A 94 2.73 19.23 -7.88
CA LYS A 94 1.78 19.73 -6.88
C LYS A 94 2.18 19.36 -5.44
N VAL A 95 2.70 18.16 -5.25
CA VAL A 95 3.13 17.66 -3.93
C VAL A 95 4.48 18.27 -3.53
N LEU A 96 5.48 18.22 -4.42
CA LEU A 96 6.84 18.66 -4.12
C LEU A 96 6.94 20.18 -3.97
N ASN A 97 6.14 20.94 -4.72
CA ASN A 97 6.11 22.40 -4.65
C ASN A 97 5.44 22.96 -3.37
N LYS A 98 5.01 22.10 -2.43
CA LYS A 98 4.65 22.54 -1.08
C LYS A 98 5.82 23.19 -0.33
N PHE A 99 7.04 22.90 -0.77
CA PHE A 99 8.27 23.50 -0.24
C PHE A 99 8.99 24.28 -1.35
N THR A 100 9.45 25.45 -0.99
CA THR A 100 10.39 26.25 -1.80
C THR A 100 11.70 26.38 -1.05
N LEU A 101 12.79 25.97 -1.69
CA LEU A 101 14.12 26.09 -1.14
C LEU A 101 14.85 27.29 -1.73
N GLU A 102 15.35 28.14 -0.84
CA GLU A 102 16.25 29.23 -1.20
C GLU A 102 17.65 28.95 -0.70
N GLY A 103 18.65 29.31 -1.49
CA GLY A 103 20.05 29.04 -1.17
C GLY A 103 20.45 27.57 -1.37
N GLY A 104 21.60 27.20 -0.84
CA GLY A 104 22.19 25.87 -1.02
C GLY A 104 22.71 25.58 -2.42
N SER A 105 23.45 24.50 -2.59
CA SER A 105 23.89 23.99 -3.89
C SER A 105 22.78 23.23 -4.61
N ASP A 106 22.93 22.97 -5.90
CA ASP A 106 22.02 22.11 -6.66
C ASP A 106 22.02 20.67 -6.12
N ALA A 107 23.13 20.20 -5.56
CA ALA A 107 23.20 18.90 -4.90
C ALA A 107 22.32 18.87 -3.62
N ASP A 108 22.35 19.93 -2.81
CA ASP A 108 21.52 20.04 -1.60
C ASP A 108 20.01 20.05 -1.96
N LYS A 109 19.65 20.82 -2.99
CA LYS A 109 18.28 20.87 -3.49
C LYS A 109 17.81 19.52 -4.02
N THR A 110 18.66 18.84 -4.81
CA THR A 110 18.37 17.50 -5.32
C THR A 110 18.19 16.50 -4.19
N MET A 111 19.04 16.52 -3.19
CA MET A 111 18.95 15.66 -2.02
C MET A 111 17.65 15.91 -1.24
N PHE A 112 17.29 17.16 -1.00
CA PHE A 112 16.05 17.52 -0.31
C PHE A 112 14.82 17.02 -1.05
N TYR A 113 14.66 17.37 -2.34
CA TYR A 113 13.47 16.98 -3.09
C TYR A 113 13.40 15.47 -3.33
N THR A 114 14.54 14.78 -3.48
CA THR A 114 14.58 13.32 -3.54
C THR A 114 14.14 12.69 -2.23
N SER A 115 14.57 13.24 -1.09
CA SER A 115 14.16 12.78 0.23
C SER A 115 12.67 13.03 0.47
N LEU A 116 12.18 14.21 0.11
CA LEU A 116 10.76 14.54 0.18
C LEU A 116 9.92 13.60 -0.70
N TYR A 117 10.30 13.37 -1.95
CA TYR A 117 9.67 12.40 -2.84
C TYR A 117 9.54 11.02 -2.19
N ARG A 118 10.62 10.51 -1.59
CA ARG A 118 10.63 9.20 -0.93
C ARG A 118 9.63 9.09 0.21
N THR A 119 9.33 10.18 0.93
CA THR A 119 8.32 10.17 2.00
C THR A 119 6.89 9.94 1.50
N TYR A 120 6.66 10.03 0.18
CA TYR A 120 5.34 9.83 -0.45
C TYR A 120 5.20 8.49 -1.16
N ILE A 121 6.26 7.68 -1.25
CA ILE A 121 6.19 6.38 -1.95
C ILE A 121 5.32 5.38 -1.15
N ALA A 122 5.46 5.38 0.17
CA ALA A 122 4.71 4.52 1.08
C ALA A 122 4.35 5.27 2.36
N PRO A 123 3.22 4.92 3.00
CA PRO A 123 2.17 3.99 2.57
C PRO A 123 1.43 4.48 1.32
N PHE A 124 0.92 3.56 0.51
CA PHE A 124 0.13 3.85 -0.68
C PHE A 124 -1.30 3.28 -0.57
N VAL A 125 -2.21 3.80 -1.37
CA VAL A 125 -3.59 3.32 -1.41
C VAL A 125 -3.62 1.87 -1.89
N TYR A 126 -4.20 0.98 -1.07
CA TYR A 126 -4.38 -0.44 -1.35
C TYR A 126 -5.87 -0.79 -1.27
N GLN A 127 -6.62 -0.23 -2.18
CA GLN A 127 -8.07 -0.28 -2.25
C GLN A 127 -8.50 -0.16 -3.72
N ASP A 128 -9.48 -0.93 -4.13
CA ASP A 128 -10.04 -0.87 -5.47
C ASP A 128 -10.90 0.38 -5.67
N VAL A 129 -11.10 0.78 -6.93
CA VAL A 129 -11.84 2.00 -7.28
C VAL A 129 -13.30 1.99 -6.83
N ASP A 130 -13.87 0.82 -6.63
CA ASP A 130 -15.24 0.62 -6.11
C ASP A 130 -15.29 0.60 -4.57
N GLY A 131 -14.14 0.79 -3.92
CA GLY A 131 -14.01 0.82 -2.47
C GLY A 131 -13.80 -0.53 -1.80
N HIS A 132 -13.68 -1.63 -2.54
CA HIS A 132 -13.32 -2.91 -1.94
C HIS A 132 -11.84 -2.95 -1.56
N TYR A 133 -11.52 -3.60 -0.45
CA TYR A 133 -10.15 -3.82 0.01
C TYR A 133 -10.03 -5.13 0.80
N ARG A 134 -8.83 -5.67 0.89
CA ARG A 134 -8.54 -6.83 1.74
C ARG A 134 -8.18 -6.36 3.14
N GLY A 135 -8.86 -6.90 4.17
CA GLY A 135 -8.53 -6.66 5.57
C GLY A 135 -7.41 -7.57 6.07
N MET A 136 -6.88 -7.27 7.28
CA MET A 136 -5.88 -8.10 7.96
C MET A 136 -6.40 -9.50 8.34
N ASP A 137 -7.71 -9.73 8.29
CA ASP A 137 -8.38 -11.03 8.44
C ASP A 137 -8.41 -11.85 7.13
N GLY A 138 -7.77 -11.36 6.07
CA GLY A 138 -7.74 -11.97 4.75
C GLY A 138 -9.06 -11.88 3.97
N LYS A 139 -10.08 -11.22 4.52
CA LYS A 139 -11.39 -11.07 3.88
C LYS A 139 -11.48 -9.80 3.07
N VAL A 140 -12.39 -9.80 2.10
CA VAL A 140 -12.73 -8.60 1.35
C VAL A 140 -13.77 -7.79 2.14
N HIS A 141 -13.50 -6.51 2.28
CA HIS A 141 -14.35 -5.52 2.95
C HIS A 141 -14.75 -4.42 1.97
N GLN A 142 -15.84 -3.73 2.29
CA GLN A 142 -16.27 -2.52 1.60
C GLN A 142 -15.93 -1.29 2.44
N ALA A 143 -15.20 -0.37 1.88
CA ALA A 143 -14.89 0.91 2.49
C ALA A 143 -16.16 1.74 2.73
N LYS A 144 -16.24 2.34 3.91
CA LYS A 144 -17.27 3.35 4.19
C LYS A 144 -16.90 4.65 3.46
N PRO A 145 -17.87 5.52 3.15
CA PRO A 145 -17.57 6.84 2.60
C PRO A 145 -16.52 7.58 3.46
N GLY A 146 -15.50 8.10 2.82
CA GLY A 146 -14.40 8.81 3.48
C GLY A 146 -13.30 7.94 4.10
N PHE A 147 -13.40 6.61 4.02
CA PHE A 147 -12.34 5.70 4.46
C PHE A 147 -11.45 5.28 3.27
N THR A 148 -10.15 5.29 3.50
CA THR A 148 -9.14 4.77 2.55
C THR A 148 -8.29 3.72 3.24
N ASN A 149 -8.16 2.56 2.61
CA ASN A 149 -7.23 1.52 3.05
C ASN A 149 -5.87 1.72 2.39
N TYR A 150 -4.83 1.71 3.21
CA TYR A 150 -3.43 1.85 2.77
C TYR A 150 -2.65 0.56 3.04
N SER A 151 -1.48 0.45 2.43
CA SER A 151 -0.54 -0.64 2.66
C SER A 151 0.90 -0.19 2.55
N VAL A 152 1.80 -1.08 2.97
CA VAL A 152 3.25 -0.87 3.07
C VAL A 152 3.59 0.15 4.17
N TYR A 153 3.22 -0.26 5.38
CA TYR A 153 3.58 0.50 6.58
C TYR A 153 4.89 -0.03 7.18
N SER A 154 6.00 0.61 6.86
CA SER A 154 7.31 0.37 7.49
C SER A 154 7.47 1.28 8.73
N MET A 155 6.62 1.06 9.74
CA MET A 155 6.45 2.03 10.83
C MET A 155 7.65 2.14 11.76
N TRP A 156 8.44 1.07 11.88
CA TRP A 156 9.67 1.11 12.67
C TRP A 156 10.68 2.14 12.13
N ASP A 157 10.70 2.33 10.82
CA ASP A 157 11.53 3.34 10.16
C ASP A 157 10.86 4.73 10.20
N THR A 158 9.57 4.77 9.88
CA THR A 158 8.87 6.01 9.50
C THR A 158 8.29 6.77 10.69
N PHE A 159 8.09 6.13 11.86
CA PHE A 159 7.55 6.80 13.06
C PHE A 159 8.46 7.92 13.55
N ARG A 160 9.76 7.85 13.29
CA ARG A 160 10.77 8.78 13.80
C ARG A 160 10.68 10.17 13.15
N ALA A 161 10.38 10.23 11.85
CA ALA A 161 10.41 11.48 11.11
C ALA A 161 9.31 11.59 10.03
N ALA A 162 9.11 10.57 9.20
CA ALA A 162 8.18 10.66 8.06
C ALA A 162 6.72 10.86 8.51
N HIS A 163 6.22 10.11 9.50
CA HIS A 163 4.88 10.32 10.04
C HIS A 163 4.73 11.65 10.77
N PRO A 164 5.64 12.07 11.68
CA PRO A 164 5.61 13.42 12.25
C PRO A 164 5.63 14.53 11.20
N LEU A 165 6.44 14.40 10.14
CA LEU A 165 6.42 15.35 9.02
C LEU A 165 5.04 15.41 8.34
N LYS A 166 4.39 14.25 8.11
CA LYS A 166 3.05 14.19 7.51
C LYS A 166 2.00 14.94 8.35
N THR A 167 2.12 14.94 9.66
CA THR A 167 1.19 15.74 10.49
C THR A 167 1.29 17.24 10.21
N ILE A 168 2.41 17.73 9.69
CA ILE A 168 2.63 19.14 9.36
C ILE A 168 2.17 19.45 7.92
N ILE A 169 2.54 18.59 6.96
CA ILE A 169 2.40 18.89 5.53
C ILE A 169 1.21 18.19 4.85
N GLU A 170 0.65 17.16 5.49
CA GLU A 170 -0.44 16.30 4.97
C GLU A 170 -1.41 15.91 6.09
N LYS A 171 -1.98 16.91 6.76
CA LYS A 171 -2.86 16.69 7.93
C LYS A 171 -3.94 15.64 7.68
N GLU A 172 -4.69 15.79 6.59
CA GLU A 172 -5.79 14.90 6.24
C GLU A 172 -5.30 13.47 6.05
N ARG A 173 -4.19 13.29 5.35
CA ARG A 173 -3.59 11.97 5.14
C ARG A 173 -3.03 11.36 6.44
N ALA A 174 -2.48 12.17 7.34
CA ALA A 174 -2.04 11.69 8.65
C ALA A 174 -3.22 11.16 9.48
N ILE A 175 -4.37 11.82 9.42
CA ILE A 175 -5.62 11.38 10.05
C ILE A 175 -6.13 10.09 9.39
N ASP A 176 -6.14 10.01 8.05
CA ASP A 176 -6.54 8.79 7.32
C ASP A 176 -5.68 7.58 7.70
N TYR A 177 -4.37 7.77 7.88
CA TYR A 177 -3.49 6.69 8.34
C TYR A 177 -3.89 6.15 9.72
N VAL A 178 -4.33 7.02 10.63
CA VAL A 178 -4.80 6.56 11.95
C VAL A 178 -6.11 5.78 11.82
N HIS A 179 -7.05 6.26 11.02
CA HIS A 179 -8.29 5.52 10.77
C HIS A 179 -8.01 4.13 10.15
N ASP A 180 -7.08 4.07 9.20
CA ASP A 180 -6.69 2.81 8.57
C ASP A 180 -5.97 1.88 9.56
N LEU A 181 -5.03 2.36 10.36
CA LEU A 181 -4.35 1.57 11.38
C LEU A 181 -5.33 1.02 12.44
N LEU A 182 -6.31 1.83 12.87
CA LEU A 182 -7.36 1.36 13.75
C LEU A 182 -8.25 0.30 13.10
N ASN A 183 -8.50 0.42 11.80
CA ASN A 183 -9.22 -0.60 11.04
C ASN A 183 -8.41 -1.90 10.89
N LYS A 184 -7.09 -1.79 10.67
CA LYS A 184 -6.17 -2.94 10.66
C LYS A 184 -6.18 -3.67 12.00
N TYR A 185 -6.21 -2.94 13.12
CA TYR A 185 -6.39 -3.54 14.44
C TYR A 185 -7.75 -4.26 14.57
N LYS A 186 -8.85 -3.66 14.10
CA LYS A 186 -10.19 -4.27 14.14
C LYS A 186 -10.26 -5.59 13.37
N THR A 187 -9.62 -5.65 12.20
CA THR A 187 -9.66 -6.83 11.33
C THR A 187 -8.60 -7.87 11.69
N GLY A 188 -7.43 -7.44 12.16
CA GLY A 188 -6.30 -8.34 12.46
C GLY A 188 -6.13 -8.70 13.94
N GLY A 189 -6.81 -7.99 14.85
CA GLY A 189 -6.71 -8.22 16.30
C GLY A 189 -5.43 -7.68 16.94
N ILE A 190 -4.45 -7.25 16.16
CA ILE A 190 -3.20 -6.67 16.61
C ILE A 190 -2.82 -5.47 15.72
N MET A 191 -2.14 -4.48 16.30
CA MET A 191 -1.54 -3.40 15.54
C MET A 191 -0.28 -3.88 14.83
N PRO A 192 -0.17 -3.78 13.49
CA PRO A 192 1.02 -4.25 12.79
C PRO A 192 2.24 -3.39 13.11
N LYS A 193 3.42 -4.02 13.17
CA LYS A 193 4.72 -3.34 13.24
C LYS A 193 5.21 -2.97 11.85
N TRP A 194 5.07 -3.92 10.94
CA TRP A 194 5.34 -3.80 9.52
C TRP A 194 4.25 -4.53 8.74
N GLU A 195 3.45 -3.80 8.02
CA GLU A 195 2.31 -4.35 7.26
C GLU A 195 2.61 -4.35 5.78
N LEU A 196 2.31 -5.44 5.10
CA LEU A 196 2.48 -5.63 3.68
C LEU A 196 1.23 -6.27 3.07
N HIS A 197 0.55 -5.54 2.21
CA HIS A 197 -0.62 -6.00 1.46
C HIS A 197 -1.70 -6.65 2.34
N SER A 198 -2.01 -5.99 3.46
CA SER A 198 -2.97 -6.45 4.47
C SER A 198 -2.57 -7.76 5.18
N ASP A 199 -1.27 -8.00 5.28
CA ASP A 199 -0.73 -9.09 6.09
C ASP A 199 0.26 -8.55 7.11
N TYR A 200 0.35 -9.25 8.25
CA TYR A 200 1.31 -8.95 9.30
C TYR A 200 2.59 -9.76 9.07
N THR A 201 3.65 -9.07 8.69
CA THR A 201 4.92 -9.72 8.33
C THR A 201 5.65 -10.34 9.53
N GLY A 202 5.34 -9.90 10.76
CA GLY A 202 6.10 -10.29 11.96
C GLY A 202 7.47 -9.63 12.06
N GLU A 203 7.85 -8.82 11.10
CA GLU A 203 9.14 -8.13 11.03
C GLU A 203 9.22 -6.96 12.01
N MET A 204 10.45 -6.60 12.39
CA MET A 204 10.80 -5.50 13.28
C MET A 204 10.35 -5.69 14.73
N VAL A 205 10.73 -4.74 15.58
CA VAL A 205 10.52 -4.79 17.03
C VAL A 205 9.70 -3.59 17.52
N GLY A 206 9.17 -3.70 18.74
CA GLY A 206 8.40 -2.64 19.39
C GLY A 206 6.98 -2.50 18.81
N TYR A 207 6.36 -1.37 19.10
CA TYR A 207 4.99 -1.03 18.70
C TYR A 207 4.91 0.39 18.13
N PRO A 208 5.61 0.70 17.03
CA PRO A 208 5.74 2.05 16.49
C PRO A 208 4.41 2.67 16.02
N ALA A 209 3.44 1.86 15.64
CA ALA A 209 2.09 2.33 15.29
C ALA A 209 1.44 3.12 16.41
N VAL A 210 1.67 2.74 17.68
CA VAL A 210 1.14 3.44 18.85
C VAL A 210 1.65 4.87 18.90
N SER A 211 2.95 5.07 18.64
CA SER A 211 3.55 6.41 18.61
C SER A 211 2.96 7.28 17.51
N ILE A 212 2.74 6.70 16.31
CA ILE A 212 2.13 7.40 15.16
C ILE A 212 0.71 7.84 15.51
N ILE A 213 -0.10 6.92 16.03
CA ILE A 213 -1.50 7.19 16.41
C ILE A 213 -1.58 8.25 17.49
N ALA A 214 -0.75 8.13 18.54
CA ALA A 214 -0.73 9.07 19.65
C ALA A 214 -0.33 10.49 19.19
N ASP A 215 0.69 10.62 18.33
CA ASP A 215 1.13 11.90 17.78
C ASP A 215 0.02 12.61 17.02
N VAL A 216 -0.72 11.88 16.17
CA VAL A 216 -1.81 12.45 15.37
C VAL A 216 -3.02 12.81 16.24
N ILE A 217 -3.43 11.93 17.17
CA ILE A 217 -4.59 12.20 18.04
C ILE A 217 -4.32 13.41 18.95
N VAL A 218 -3.11 13.54 19.51
CA VAL A 218 -2.75 14.70 20.35
C VAL A 218 -2.76 16.00 19.55
N LYS A 219 -2.33 15.98 18.31
CA LYS A 219 -2.31 17.17 17.43
C LYS A 219 -3.68 17.54 16.89
N TYR A 220 -4.54 16.55 16.67
CA TYR A 220 -5.84 16.70 16.02
C TYR A 220 -6.96 15.95 16.75
N PRO A 221 -7.21 16.25 18.05
CA PRO A 221 -8.16 15.48 18.85
C PRO A 221 -9.59 15.53 18.30
N ASP A 222 -9.99 16.63 17.70
CA ASP A 222 -11.34 16.82 17.15
C ASP A 222 -11.60 15.99 15.87
N ALA A 223 -10.57 15.36 15.31
CA ALA A 223 -10.71 14.46 14.15
C ALA A 223 -11.13 13.05 14.53
N PHE A 224 -11.20 12.73 15.82
CA PHE A 224 -11.47 11.38 16.31
C PHE A 224 -12.62 11.37 17.31
N THR A 225 -13.48 10.36 17.19
CA THR A 225 -14.55 10.11 18.16
C THR A 225 -14.00 9.53 19.46
N PRO A 226 -14.72 9.69 20.59
CA PRO A 226 -14.35 9.03 21.85
C PRO A 226 -14.18 7.51 21.72
N GLU A 227 -14.99 6.87 20.87
CA GLU A 227 -14.92 5.44 20.56
C GLU A 227 -13.62 5.07 19.85
N GLU A 228 -13.17 5.89 18.91
CA GLU A 228 -11.88 5.69 18.21
C GLU A 228 -10.70 5.90 19.13
N ILE A 229 -10.74 6.90 20.00
CA ILE A 229 -9.71 7.11 21.03
C ILE A 229 -9.66 5.90 21.99
N LYS A 230 -10.81 5.40 22.43
CA LYS A 230 -10.89 4.20 23.26
C LYS A 230 -10.30 2.97 22.53
N LEU A 231 -10.60 2.83 21.24
CA LEU A 231 -10.06 1.76 20.41
C LEU A 231 -8.53 1.88 20.28
N ALA A 232 -8.00 3.08 20.10
CA ALA A 232 -6.56 3.33 20.04
C ALA A 232 -5.86 2.92 21.36
N LEU A 233 -6.45 3.22 22.51
CA LEU A 233 -5.93 2.79 23.82
C LEU A 233 -5.98 1.26 23.97
N GLN A 234 -7.03 0.60 23.51
CA GLN A 234 -7.13 -0.86 23.52
C GLN A 234 -6.06 -1.48 22.61
N ALA A 235 -5.88 -0.96 21.40
CA ALA A 235 -4.88 -1.42 20.46
C ALA A 235 -3.46 -1.25 21.00
N ALA A 236 -3.18 -0.11 21.68
CA ALA A 236 -1.91 0.14 22.34
C ALA A 236 -1.62 -0.87 23.44
N ASN A 237 -2.62 -1.17 24.28
CA ASN A 237 -2.49 -2.15 25.36
C ASN A 237 -2.25 -3.57 24.83
N VAL A 238 -2.97 -3.99 23.79
CA VAL A 238 -2.77 -5.30 23.14
C VAL A 238 -1.37 -5.38 22.55
N SER A 239 -0.91 -4.35 21.84
CA SER A 239 0.42 -4.33 21.22
C SER A 239 1.55 -4.43 22.23
N ALA A 240 1.45 -3.69 23.35
CA ALA A 240 2.43 -3.73 24.43
C ALA A 240 2.50 -5.11 25.11
N ASN A 241 1.36 -5.74 25.36
CA ASN A 241 1.30 -7.06 25.97
C ASN A 241 1.73 -8.19 25.03
N PHE A 242 1.45 -8.07 23.74
CA PHE A 242 1.86 -9.07 22.75
C PHE A 242 3.39 -9.23 22.71
N ASP A 243 4.13 -8.15 22.71
CA ASP A 243 5.60 -8.20 22.74
C ASP A 243 6.14 -8.78 24.07
N LEU A 244 5.47 -8.52 25.18
CA LEU A 244 5.81 -9.10 26.48
C LEU A 244 5.59 -10.61 26.51
N GLU A 245 4.51 -11.10 25.90
CA GLU A 245 4.27 -12.54 25.81
C GLU A 245 5.29 -13.24 24.92
N LEU A 246 5.66 -12.63 23.78
CA LEU A 246 6.73 -13.17 22.92
C LEU A 246 8.07 -13.26 23.64
N THR A 247 8.42 -12.25 24.48
CA THR A 247 9.69 -12.27 25.21
C THR A 247 9.74 -13.29 26.34
N LYS A 248 8.59 -13.75 26.84
CA LYS A 248 8.52 -14.84 27.85
C LYS A 248 8.78 -16.23 27.26
N THR A 249 8.70 -16.38 25.94
CA THR A 249 8.89 -17.65 25.24
C THR A 249 10.30 -17.86 24.72
N TRP A 250 11.21 -16.89 24.93
CA TRP A 250 12.66 -16.95 24.66
C TRP A 250 13.42 -16.95 25.97
#